data_be7b04010a9becae191babacffaf26e4
#
_entry.id   be7b04010a9becae191babacffaf26e4
#
_cell.length_a   1.000
_cell.length_b   1.000
_cell.length_c   1.000
_cell.angle_alpha   90.00
_cell.angle_beta   90.00
_cell.angle_gamma   90.00
#
_symmetry.space_group_name_H-M   'P 1'
#
loop_
_entity.id
_entity.type
_entity.pdbx_description
1 polymer ?
#
loop_
_entity_poly.entity_id
_entity_poly.type
_entity_poly.pdbx_seq_one_letter_code
_entity_poly.pdbx_strand_id
1 'polypeptide(L)'
;SRGLGDVYKRQPETIARYLEAGVEYAIIGTMAAKDPNFVHQACAAFPGHIIVGIDARGGRVAVEGWASESELDAADLAKCFADAGVTALVYTDIDRDGMMQGVNVEATVALASESGLPVIASGGISQLEDVRGLMQHASAGICGAISGRAIYEGTLDLAAAQAMVDAYLEGA
;
A
#
# COMPACT_ATOMS: atom_id res chain seq x y z
N SER A 1 9.86 7.71 14.43
CA SER A 1 8.89 6.97 13.65
C SER A 1 7.55 7.09 14.34
N ARG A 2 6.77 8.05 13.94
CA ARG A 2 5.37 8.14 14.35
C ARG A 2 4.59 7.34 13.34
N GLY A 3 4.18 6.15 13.76
CA GLY A 3 3.56 5.16 12.95
C GLY A 3 2.44 5.72 12.09
N LEU A 4 2.35 5.17 10.89
CA LEU A 4 1.15 5.12 10.10
C LEU A 4 0.09 4.42 10.97
N GLY A 5 -0.59 5.22 11.80
CA GLY A 5 -1.67 4.72 12.64
C GLY A 5 -2.80 4.32 11.72
N ASP A 6 -3.20 3.07 11.82
CA ASP A 6 -4.44 2.59 11.25
C ASP A 6 -5.57 3.53 11.72
N VAL A 7 -5.99 4.43 10.81
CA VAL A 7 -6.95 5.46 11.16
C VAL A 7 -8.33 4.81 11.21
N TYR A 8 -8.64 4.16 12.31
CA TYR A 8 -10.00 3.80 12.70
C TYR A 8 -10.84 5.08 12.92
N LYS A 9 -11.04 5.88 11.88
CA LYS A 9 -11.78 7.11 12.06
C LYS A 9 -12.76 7.34 10.94
N ARG A 10 -13.97 7.11 11.33
CA ARG A 10 -15.23 7.13 10.59
C ARG A 10 -15.68 8.54 10.15
N GLN A 11 -14.79 9.53 10.08
CA GLN A 11 -15.22 10.89 9.74
C GLN A 11 -14.12 11.67 9.01
N PRO A 12 -14.49 12.46 7.98
CA PRO A 12 -13.55 13.34 7.24
C PRO A 12 -12.78 14.30 8.14
N GLU A 13 -13.36 14.73 9.27
CA GLU A 13 -12.72 15.65 10.22
C GLU A 13 -11.43 15.08 10.82
N THR A 14 -11.32 13.79 10.88
CA THR A 14 -10.09 13.17 11.40
C THR A 14 -8.97 13.18 10.37
N ILE A 15 -9.28 12.95 9.10
CA ILE A 15 -8.32 13.09 8.02
C ILE A 15 -7.83 14.54 7.99
N ALA A 16 -8.74 15.53 8.05
CA ALA A 16 -8.40 16.95 8.12
C ALA A 16 -7.39 17.25 9.23
N ARG A 17 -7.64 16.77 10.44
CA ARG A 17 -6.73 17.00 11.59
C ARG A 17 -5.34 16.42 11.40
N TYR A 18 -5.19 15.27 10.72
CA TYR A 18 -3.87 14.71 10.41
C TYR A 18 -3.14 15.53 9.35
N LEU A 19 -3.84 15.95 8.30
CA LEU A 19 -3.27 16.79 7.26
C LEU A 19 -2.85 18.17 7.84
N GLU A 20 -3.68 18.77 8.69
CA GLU A 20 -3.34 20.00 9.42
C GLU A 20 -2.12 19.83 10.34
N ALA A 21 -1.92 18.64 10.89
CA ALA A 21 -0.74 18.31 11.70
C ALA A 21 0.53 18.05 10.87
N GLY A 22 0.46 18.17 9.52
CA GLY A 22 1.59 18.02 8.61
C GLY A 22 1.80 16.59 8.11
N VAL A 23 0.81 15.70 8.24
CA VAL A 23 0.81 14.40 7.56
C VAL A 23 0.47 14.64 6.09
N GLU A 24 1.26 14.08 5.18
CA GLU A 24 1.05 14.30 3.74
C GLU A 24 -0.04 13.39 3.16
N TYR A 25 -0.09 12.13 3.62
CA TYR A 25 -1.07 11.16 3.13
C TYR A 25 -1.82 10.49 4.27
N ALA A 26 -3.11 10.25 4.06
CA ALA A 26 -3.94 9.42 4.93
C ALA A 26 -4.24 8.08 4.26
N ILE A 27 -3.98 6.97 4.96
CA ILE A 27 -4.27 5.62 4.46
C ILE A 27 -5.62 5.18 5.03
N ILE A 28 -6.54 4.81 4.13
CA ILE A 28 -7.85 4.22 4.48
C ILE A 28 -7.76 2.71 4.24
N GLY A 29 -7.75 1.92 5.33
CA GLY A 29 -7.66 0.45 5.29
C GLY A 29 -9.04 -0.22 5.26
N THR A 30 -9.39 -0.97 6.30
CA THR A 30 -10.64 -1.76 6.42
C THR A 30 -11.92 -1.03 5.99
N MET A 31 -11.98 0.30 6.20
CA MET A 31 -13.14 1.10 5.78
C MET A 31 -13.31 1.14 4.26
N ALA A 32 -12.24 1.02 3.49
CA ALA A 32 -12.34 0.97 2.02
C ALA A 32 -13.16 -0.24 1.54
N ALA A 33 -13.01 -1.37 2.20
CA ALA A 33 -13.79 -2.58 1.89
C ALA A 33 -15.22 -2.51 2.44
N LYS A 34 -15.42 -1.89 3.62
CA LYS A 34 -16.74 -1.80 4.28
C LYS A 34 -17.64 -0.73 3.70
N ASP A 35 -17.06 0.39 3.31
CA ASP A 35 -17.77 1.55 2.76
C ASP A 35 -16.93 2.25 1.68
N PRO A 36 -16.94 1.76 0.44
CA PRO A 36 -16.22 2.39 -0.66
C PRO A 36 -16.62 3.86 -0.91
N ASN A 37 -17.88 4.23 -0.61
CA ASN A 37 -18.33 5.62 -0.76
C ASN A 37 -17.59 6.58 0.16
N PHE A 38 -17.15 6.12 1.33
CA PHE A 38 -16.33 6.93 2.22
C PHE A 38 -15.00 7.31 1.56
N VAL A 39 -14.38 6.41 0.80
CA VAL A 39 -13.14 6.71 0.05
C VAL A 39 -13.38 7.79 -0.99
N HIS A 40 -14.47 7.69 -1.78
CA HIS A 40 -14.84 8.71 -2.76
C HIS A 40 -15.05 10.08 -2.12
N GLN A 41 -15.74 10.13 -0.98
CA GLN A 41 -15.94 11.38 -0.23
C GLN A 41 -14.62 11.95 0.30
N ALA A 42 -13.74 11.09 0.82
CA ALA A 42 -12.43 11.50 1.32
C ALA A 42 -11.54 12.04 0.19
N CYS A 43 -11.51 11.39 -0.97
CA CYS A 43 -10.76 11.88 -2.13
C CYS A 43 -11.31 13.22 -2.65
N ALA A 44 -12.62 13.41 -2.66
CA ALA A 44 -13.23 14.68 -3.05
C ALA A 44 -12.91 15.82 -2.06
N ALA A 45 -12.89 15.51 -0.75
CA ALA A 45 -12.57 16.49 0.30
C ALA A 45 -11.07 16.79 0.40
N PHE A 46 -10.20 15.83 0.11
CA PHE A 46 -8.75 15.91 0.27
C PHE A 46 -8.02 15.40 -0.97
N PRO A 47 -8.13 16.09 -2.12
CA PRO A 47 -7.54 15.64 -3.38
C PRO A 47 -6.03 15.47 -3.28
N GLY A 48 -5.52 14.33 -3.73
CA GLY A 48 -4.08 14.03 -3.75
C GLY A 48 -3.50 13.58 -2.42
N HIS A 49 -4.31 13.41 -1.37
CA HIS A 49 -3.85 13.03 -0.03
C HIS A 49 -4.36 11.66 0.46
N ILE A 50 -5.13 10.94 -0.35
CA ILE A 50 -5.75 9.68 0.07
C ILE A 50 -5.05 8.49 -0.59
N ILE A 51 -4.63 7.56 0.24
CA ILE A 51 -4.12 6.24 -0.14
C ILE A 51 -5.09 5.19 0.39
N VAL A 52 -5.32 4.11 -0.35
CA VAL A 52 -6.12 2.98 0.11
C VAL A 52 -5.21 1.81 0.49
N GLY A 53 -5.39 1.27 1.69
CA GLY A 53 -4.72 0.06 2.16
C GLY A 53 -5.60 -1.17 1.87
N ILE A 54 -5.03 -2.15 1.17
CA ILE A 54 -5.65 -3.44 0.88
C ILE A 54 -4.76 -4.54 1.46
N ASP A 55 -5.20 -5.12 2.55
CA ASP A 55 -4.57 -6.30 3.13
C ASP A 55 -5.26 -7.53 2.54
N ALA A 56 -4.50 -8.47 1.99
CA ALA A 56 -5.07 -9.63 1.32
C ALA A 56 -4.35 -10.93 1.68
N ARG A 57 -5.10 -12.03 1.67
CA ARG A 57 -4.61 -13.39 1.76
C ARG A 57 -5.06 -14.16 0.54
N GLY A 58 -4.11 -14.72 -0.23
CA GLY A 58 -4.44 -15.45 -1.45
C GLY A 58 -5.29 -14.62 -2.45
N GLY A 59 -5.10 -13.30 -2.50
CA GLY A 59 -5.87 -12.38 -3.34
C GLY A 59 -7.22 -11.95 -2.76
N ARG A 60 -7.66 -12.49 -1.61
CA ARG A 60 -8.91 -12.11 -0.92
C ARG A 60 -8.66 -11.05 0.12
N VAL A 61 -9.51 -10.03 0.14
CA VAL A 61 -9.40 -8.91 1.08
C VAL A 61 -9.61 -9.39 2.51
N ALA A 62 -8.66 -9.09 3.38
CA ALA A 62 -8.78 -9.28 4.82
C ALA A 62 -9.30 -8.01 5.49
N VAL A 63 -10.20 -8.18 6.44
CA VAL A 63 -10.80 -7.09 7.20
C VAL A 63 -10.63 -7.31 8.70
N GLU A 64 -10.88 -6.26 9.50
CA GLU A 64 -10.86 -6.34 10.98
C GLU A 64 -9.50 -6.76 11.56
N GLY A 65 -8.41 -6.19 11.03
CA GLY A 65 -7.07 -6.53 11.51
C GLY A 65 -6.68 -7.98 11.20
N TRP A 66 -7.10 -8.49 10.03
CA TRP A 66 -6.86 -9.86 9.55
C TRP A 66 -7.67 -10.95 10.27
N ALA A 67 -8.62 -10.57 11.13
CA ALA A 67 -9.42 -11.52 11.89
C ALA A 67 -10.46 -12.26 11.04
N SER A 68 -10.86 -11.67 9.90
CA SER A 68 -11.79 -12.30 8.96
C SER A 68 -11.36 -12.05 7.51
N GLU A 69 -11.56 -13.06 6.67
CA GLU A 69 -11.43 -12.94 5.22
C GLU A 69 -12.82 -12.61 4.64
N SER A 70 -12.83 -11.74 3.65
CA SER A 70 -14.02 -11.49 2.86
C SER A 70 -13.98 -12.33 1.57
N GLU A 71 -15.13 -12.51 0.93
CA GLU A 71 -15.16 -13.10 -0.41
C GLU A 71 -14.74 -12.11 -1.51
N LEU A 72 -14.47 -10.85 -1.12
CA LEU A 72 -14.11 -9.78 -2.01
C LEU A 72 -12.69 -9.96 -2.52
N ASP A 73 -12.54 -9.93 -3.83
CA ASP A 73 -11.23 -9.95 -4.48
C ASP A 73 -10.53 -8.59 -4.35
N ALA A 74 -9.21 -8.61 -4.13
CA ALA A 74 -8.43 -7.39 -3.94
C ALA A 74 -8.41 -6.50 -5.20
N ALA A 75 -8.37 -7.12 -6.39
CA ALA A 75 -8.40 -6.37 -7.64
C ALA A 75 -9.78 -5.77 -7.90
N ASP A 76 -10.86 -6.47 -7.56
CA ASP A 76 -12.21 -5.93 -7.72
C ASP A 76 -12.45 -4.75 -6.77
N LEU A 77 -11.95 -4.83 -5.53
CA LEU A 77 -11.98 -3.68 -4.62
C LEU A 77 -11.17 -2.51 -5.17
N ALA A 78 -9.96 -2.76 -5.66
CA ALA A 78 -9.08 -1.72 -6.20
C ALA A 78 -9.70 -1.00 -7.40
N LYS A 79 -10.36 -1.72 -8.31
CA LYS A 79 -11.07 -1.17 -9.46
C LYS A 79 -12.18 -0.18 -9.08
N CYS A 80 -12.82 -0.37 -7.91
CA CYS A 80 -13.81 0.59 -7.39
C CYS A 80 -13.23 1.99 -7.16
N PHE A 81 -11.91 2.12 -7.05
CA PHE A 81 -11.24 3.38 -6.76
C PHE A 81 -10.48 3.98 -7.94
N ALA A 82 -10.49 3.34 -9.11
CA ALA A 82 -9.75 3.80 -10.30
C ALA A 82 -10.06 5.27 -10.66
N ASP A 83 -11.34 5.67 -10.56
CA ASP A 83 -11.80 7.03 -10.87
C ASP A 83 -12.10 7.87 -9.62
N ALA A 84 -11.75 7.38 -8.42
CA ALA A 84 -12.05 8.07 -7.15
C ALA A 84 -11.07 9.19 -6.82
N GLY A 85 -9.91 9.25 -7.47
CA GLY A 85 -8.83 10.20 -7.15
C GLY A 85 -7.91 9.70 -6.03
N VAL A 86 -7.86 8.38 -5.81
CA VAL A 86 -6.90 7.74 -4.91
C VAL A 86 -5.48 7.94 -5.45
N THR A 87 -4.55 8.36 -4.59
CA THR A 87 -3.16 8.66 -4.99
C THR A 87 -2.37 7.38 -5.25
N ALA A 88 -2.56 6.36 -4.42
CA ALA A 88 -1.93 5.05 -4.55
C ALA A 88 -2.68 4.00 -3.73
N LEU A 89 -2.38 2.73 -3.99
CA LEU A 89 -2.76 1.61 -3.12
C LEU A 89 -1.55 1.13 -2.32
N VAL A 90 -1.72 0.79 -1.06
CA VAL A 90 -0.79 -0.06 -0.30
C VAL A 90 -1.34 -1.47 -0.32
N TYR A 91 -0.64 -2.39 -0.97
CA TYR A 91 -1.04 -3.79 -1.02
C TYR A 91 -0.17 -4.62 -0.09
N THR A 92 -0.79 -5.23 0.93
CA THR A 92 -0.11 -6.11 1.89
C THR A 92 -0.52 -7.57 1.66
N ASP A 93 0.44 -8.41 1.27
CA ASP A 93 0.26 -9.87 1.33
C ASP A 93 0.49 -10.31 2.79
N ILE A 94 -0.61 -10.60 3.51
CA ILE A 94 -0.55 -10.90 4.94
C ILE A 94 0.06 -12.25 5.27
N ASP A 95 0.12 -13.18 4.31
CA ASP A 95 0.81 -14.46 4.51
C ASP A 95 2.33 -14.30 4.47
N ARG A 96 2.81 -13.22 3.87
CA ARG A 96 4.23 -12.88 3.80
C ARG A 96 4.64 -11.81 4.81
N ASP A 97 3.67 -11.06 5.37
CA ASP A 97 3.99 -9.98 6.28
C ASP A 97 4.69 -10.48 7.55
N GLY A 98 5.85 -9.88 7.86
CA GLY A 98 6.72 -10.30 8.97
C GLY A 98 7.41 -11.64 8.78
N MET A 99 7.19 -12.38 7.70
CA MET A 99 7.76 -13.72 7.48
C MET A 99 9.15 -13.69 6.83
N MET A 100 9.58 -12.56 6.27
CA MET A 100 10.86 -12.37 5.59
C MET A 100 11.14 -13.42 4.47
N GLN A 101 10.09 -13.74 3.72
CA GLN A 101 10.11 -14.75 2.65
C GLN A 101 10.13 -14.13 1.24
N GLY A 102 10.36 -12.83 1.15
CA GLY A 102 10.27 -12.07 -0.08
C GLY A 102 8.84 -11.55 -0.34
N VAL A 103 8.76 -10.46 -1.10
CA VAL A 103 7.51 -9.80 -1.49
C VAL A 103 6.79 -10.59 -2.57
N ASN A 104 5.46 -10.51 -2.60
CA ASN A 104 4.64 -11.11 -3.66
C ASN A 104 4.58 -10.17 -4.89
N VAL A 105 5.64 -10.21 -5.70
CA VAL A 105 5.76 -9.34 -6.89
C VAL A 105 4.61 -9.60 -7.87
N GLU A 106 4.30 -10.86 -8.13
CA GLU A 106 3.26 -11.24 -9.11
C GLU A 106 1.89 -10.68 -8.74
N ALA A 107 1.44 -10.87 -7.49
CA ALA A 107 0.16 -10.35 -7.02
C ALA A 107 0.13 -8.82 -6.99
N THR A 108 1.26 -8.18 -6.65
CA THR A 108 1.38 -6.72 -6.63
C THR A 108 1.28 -6.13 -8.04
N VAL A 109 1.96 -6.75 -9.02
CA VAL A 109 1.90 -6.35 -10.45
C VAL A 109 0.51 -6.57 -11.03
N ALA A 110 -0.12 -7.70 -10.72
CA ALA A 110 -1.49 -7.98 -11.16
C ALA A 110 -2.45 -6.91 -10.66
N LEU A 111 -2.39 -6.57 -9.36
CA LEU A 111 -3.22 -5.51 -8.78
C LEU A 111 -3.02 -4.15 -9.46
N ALA A 112 -1.76 -3.74 -9.68
CA ALA A 112 -1.45 -2.48 -10.36
C ALA A 112 -2.00 -2.45 -11.79
N SER A 113 -1.79 -3.53 -12.55
CA SER A 113 -2.23 -3.64 -13.93
C SER A 113 -3.76 -3.66 -14.06
N GLU A 114 -4.46 -4.35 -13.15
CA GLU A 114 -5.91 -4.48 -13.19
C GLU A 114 -6.65 -3.25 -12.68
N SER A 115 -6.10 -2.55 -11.68
CA SER A 115 -6.71 -1.35 -11.13
C SER A 115 -6.35 -0.08 -11.90
N GLY A 116 -5.21 -0.07 -12.60
CA GLY A 116 -4.64 1.12 -13.22
C GLY A 116 -4.13 2.16 -12.22
N LEU A 117 -4.05 1.82 -10.93
CA LEU A 117 -3.58 2.70 -9.86
C LEU A 117 -2.12 2.39 -9.50
N PRO A 118 -1.35 3.41 -9.06
CA PRO A 118 -0.03 3.18 -8.50
C PRO A 118 -0.11 2.28 -7.26
N VAL A 119 0.79 1.30 -7.13
CA VAL A 119 0.80 0.37 -6.00
C VAL A 119 2.12 0.42 -5.23
N ILE A 120 1.99 0.51 -3.93
CA ILE A 120 3.08 0.38 -2.96
C ILE A 120 3.03 -1.05 -2.41
N ALA A 121 4.09 -1.83 -2.63
CA ALA A 121 4.20 -3.20 -2.17
C ALA A 121 4.45 -3.26 -0.66
N SER A 122 3.76 -4.16 0.04
CA SER A 122 3.93 -4.41 1.48
C SER A 122 3.82 -5.89 1.80
N GLY A 123 4.52 -6.30 2.86
CA GLY A 123 4.56 -7.68 3.33
C GLY A 123 5.69 -8.51 2.70
N GLY A 124 6.58 -9.04 3.55
CA GLY A 124 7.62 -9.99 3.19
C GLY A 124 8.94 -9.41 2.69
N ILE A 125 9.06 -8.12 2.41
CA ILE A 125 10.32 -7.51 1.97
C ILE A 125 11.41 -7.73 3.02
N SER A 126 12.48 -8.43 2.63
CA SER A 126 13.51 -8.93 3.54
C SER A 126 14.93 -8.50 3.20
N GLN A 127 15.21 -8.19 1.96
CA GLN A 127 16.55 -7.89 1.44
C GLN A 127 16.51 -7.01 0.19
N LEU A 128 17.68 -6.50 -0.22
CA LEU A 128 17.83 -5.63 -1.39
C LEU A 128 17.30 -6.26 -2.68
N GLU A 129 17.41 -7.57 -2.82
CA GLU A 129 16.96 -8.29 -4.00
C GLU A 129 15.43 -8.21 -4.19
N ASP A 130 14.66 -8.18 -3.09
CA ASP A 130 13.21 -7.97 -3.14
C ASP A 130 12.86 -6.60 -3.70
N VAL A 131 13.59 -5.56 -3.27
CA VAL A 131 13.43 -4.20 -3.80
C VAL A 131 13.80 -4.16 -5.28
N ARG A 132 14.89 -4.80 -5.68
CA ARG A 132 15.31 -4.89 -7.09
C ARG A 132 14.26 -5.58 -7.95
N GLY A 133 13.67 -6.65 -7.45
CA GLY A 133 12.56 -7.34 -8.12
C GLY A 133 11.38 -6.43 -8.39
N LEU A 134 10.99 -5.60 -7.41
CA LEU A 134 9.92 -4.63 -7.58
C LEU A 134 10.26 -3.52 -8.58
N MET A 135 11.49 -3.02 -8.56
CA MET A 135 11.95 -1.96 -9.49
C MET A 135 11.79 -2.35 -10.97
N GLN A 136 12.01 -3.62 -11.30
CA GLN A 136 11.84 -4.14 -12.68
C GLN A 136 10.40 -4.01 -13.18
N HIS A 137 9.45 -3.81 -12.28
CA HIS A 137 8.02 -3.67 -12.56
C HIS A 137 7.48 -2.24 -12.30
N ALA A 138 8.36 -1.25 -12.20
CA ALA A 138 7.95 0.15 -12.03
C ALA A 138 7.01 0.61 -13.17
N SER A 139 7.29 0.20 -14.41
CA SER A 139 6.44 0.51 -15.57
C SER A 139 5.05 -0.16 -15.52
N ALA A 140 4.88 -1.19 -14.71
CA ALA A 140 3.59 -1.83 -14.46
C ALA A 140 2.74 -1.13 -13.37
N GLY A 141 3.25 -0.02 -12.81
CA GLY A 141 2.55 0.78 -11.82
C GLY A 141 3.01 0.58 -10.38
N ILE A 142 4.09 -0.17 -10.14
CA ILE A 142 4.69 -0.25 -8.80
C ILE A 142 5.47 1.04 -8.53
N CYS A 143 5.05 1.80 -7.51
CA CYS A 143 5.61 3.12 -7.20
C CYS A 143 6.36 3.20 -5.87
N GLY A 144 6.35 2.13 -5.05
CA GLY A 144 7.02 2.12 -3.76
C GLY A 144 6.98 0.77 -3.06
N ALA A 145 7.64 0.73 -1.90
CA ALA A 145 7.69 -0.45 -1.06
C ALA A 145 7.73 -0.08 0.42
N ILE A 146 7.08 -0.89 1.26
CA ILE A 146 7.11 -0.76 2.72
C ILE A 146 7.85 -1.96 3.28
N SER A 147 8.93 -1.70 4.01
CA SER A 147 9.66 -2.72 4.78
C SER A 147 9.65 -2.36 6.25
N GLY A 148 9.41 -3.34 7.09
CA GLY A 148 9.39 -3.19 8.54
C GLY A 148 10.47 -4.03 9.21
N ARG A 149 10.17 -5.30 9.47
CA ARG A 149 11.00 -6.23 10.24
C ARG A 149 12.43 -6.32 9.73
N ALA A 150 12.64 -6.39 8.42
CA ALA A 150 13.98 -6.50 7.83
C ALA A 150 14.91 -5.34 8.18
N ILE A 151 14.38 -4.14 8.36
CA ILE A 151 15.15 -2.96 8.77
C ILE A 151 15.59 -3.12 10.24
N TYR A 152 14.70 -3.56 11.11
CA TYR A 152 15.00 -3.78 12.53
C TYR A 152 15.96 -4.94 12.76
N GLU A 153 15.89 -5.99 11.94
CA GLU A 153 16.80 -7.14 12.00
C GLU A 153 18.13 -6.91 11.24
N GLY A 154 18.23 -5.79 10.50
CA GLY A 154 19.45 -5.42 9.78
C GLY A 154 19.70 -6.23 8.51
N THR A 155 18.70 -6.95 8.00
CA THR A 155 18.81 -7.71 6.74
C THR A 155 18.59 -6.83 5.51
N LEU A 156 17.91 -5.67 5.69
CA LEU A 156 17.73 -4.65 4.68
C LEU A 156 18.31 -3.31 5.18
N ASP A 157 19.30 -2.80 4.47
CA ASP A 157 19.80 -1.44 4.64
C ASP A 157 18.91 -0.49 3.82
N LEU A 158 18.13 0.36 4.50
CA LEU A 158 17.23 1.29 3.87
C LEU A 158 17.96 2.32 3.00
N ALA A 159 19.14 2.81 3.44
CA ALA A 159 19.89 3.79 2.68
C ALA A 159 20.44 3.18 1.39
N ALA A 160 20.94 1.95 1.44
CA ALA A 160 21.39 1.22 0.26
C ALA A 160 20.22 0.92 -0.71
N ALA A 161 19.06 0.54 -0.17
CA ALA A 161 17.86 0.31 -0.96
C ALA A 161 17.41 1.58 -1.68
N GLN A 162 17.36 2.71 -0.98
CA GLN A 162 16.97 3.99 -1.57
C GLN A 162 17.97 4.44 -2.64
N ALA A 163 19.28 4.36 -2.37
CA ALA A 163 20.30 4.71 -3.35
C ALA A 163 20.20 3.85 -4.63
N MET A 164 19.87 2.58 -4.50
CA MET A 164 19.65 1.69 -5.66
C MET A 164 18.43 2.13 -6.49
N VAL A 165 17.33 2.53 -5.82
CA VAL A 165 16.12 3.03 -6.50
C VAL A 165 16.41 4.35 -7.20
N ASP A 166 17.09 5.29 -6.53
CA ASP A 166 17.42 6.60 -7.09
C ASP A 166 18.28 6.46 -8.35
N ALA A 167 19.32 5.63 -8.30
CA ALA A 167 20.17 5.34 -9.46
C ALA A 167 19.41 4.71 -10.63
N TYR A 168 18.42 3.87 -10.36
CA TYR A 168 17.57 3.27 -11.39
C TYR A 168 16.69 4.33 -12.07
N LEU A 169 16.09 5.22 -11.28
CA LEU A 169 15.21 6.28 -11.80
C LEU A 169 15.95 7.35 -12.57
N GLU A 170 17.23 7.65 -12.21
CA GLU A 170 18.08 8.59 -12.93
C GLU A 170 18.57 8.02 -14.28
N GLY A 171 18.61 6.69 -14.42
CA GLY A 171 19.06 6.00 -15.64
C GLY A 171 17.94 5.57 -16.59
N ALA A 172 16.69 5.74 -16.19
CA ALA A 172 15.49 5.38 -16.95
C ALA A 172 14.93 6.61 -17.69
#